data_0d0efe5c3ea6e80c20a8747b39edea28
#
_entry.id   0d0efe5c3ea6e80c20a8747b39edea28
#
_cell.length_a   1.000
_cell.length_b   1.000
_cell.length_c   1.000
_cell.angle_alpha   90.00
_cell.angle_beta   90.00
_cell.angle_gamma   90.00
#
_symmetry.space_group_name_H-M   'P 1'
#
loop_
_entity.id
_entity.type
_entity.pdbx_description
1 polymer ?
#
loop_
_entity_poly.entity_id
_entity_poly.type
_entity_poly.pdbx_seq_one_letter_code
_entity_poly.pdbx_strand_id
1 'polypeptide(L)'
;MKHYPFILFYLFCNAFIYAFHGSFWVYIACFLAFSAVIVWGSFDIQLGYFVNSITHKRTKTNEVALTFDDGPTEFTPQFLDLLKEHQVKATFFCIGKQIEKFPETFQRIIAEGHTVGNHTFSHSNNTGFLSASKMTEEIEKCDDIMAKAGPVQTDLYRPPFGVTNPNIAKAIKRTHKKSIGWNVRSLDTVIDDEKKIYKRITKGLKKGSIILLHDTSEKTYHVLADLLLFLKDKKYSTFTVDSITKSKKND
;
A
#
# COMPACT_ATOMS: atom_id res chain seq x y z
N MET A 1 -16.34 2.32 7.40
CA MET A 1 -16.21 0.95 6.83
C MET A 1 -17.48 0.66 6.03
N LYS A 2 -17.36 0.26 4.78
CA LYS A 2 -18.51 0.09 3.86
C LYS A 2 -19.20 -1.27 3.98
N HIS A 3 -18.63 -2.22 4.70
CA HIS A 3 -19.14 -3.59 4.79
C HIS A 3 -20.44 -3.74 5.59
N TYR A 4 -20.71 -2.89 6.60
CA TYR A 4 -21.95 -2.99 7.39
C TYR A 4 -23.22 -2.77 6.58
N PRO A 5 -23.36 -1.69 5.78
CA PRO A 5 -24.53 -1.54 4.92
C PRO A 5 -24.69 -2.71 3.94
N PHE A 6 -23.58 -3.30 3.49
CA PHE A 6 -23.60 -4.39 2.55
C PHE A 6 -24.08 -5.70 3.19
N ILE A 7 -23.70 -5.98 4.45
CA ILE A 7 -24.22 -7.10 5.22
C ILE A 7 -25.73 -6.95 5.44
N LEU A 8 -26.20 -5.75 5.82
CA LEU A 8 -27.62 -5.51 6.01
C LEU A 8 -28.42 -5.72 4.72
N PHE A 9 -27.88 -5.27 3.58
CA PHE A 9 -28.49 -5.49 2.28
C PHE A 9 -28.57 -6.99 1.96
N TYR A 10 -27.51 -7.76 2.21
CA TYR A 10 -27.51 -9.21 2.02
C TYR A 10 -28.57 -9.90 2.88
N LEU A 11 -28.70 -9.53 4.15
CA LEU A 11 -29.74 -10.07 5.04
C LEU A 11 -31.14 -9.72 4.56
N PHE A 12 -31.35 -8.48 4.08
CA PHE A 12 -32.61 -8.06 3.48
C PHE A 12 -32.95 -8.87 2.23
N CYS A 13 -31.99 -9.11 1.32
CA CYS A 13 -32.20 -9.94 0.14
C CYS A 13 -32.63 -11.36 0.52
N ASN A 14 -31.97 -11.97 1.53
CA ASN A 14 -32.35 -13.32 1.97
C ASN A 14 -33.76 -13.35 2.61
N ALA A 15 -34.13 -12.35 3.41
CA ALA A 15 -35.46 -12.24 3.97
C ALA A 15 -36.53 -12.06 2.88
N PHE A 16 -36.23 -11.25 1.85
CA PHE A 16 -37.11 -11.06 0.70
C PHE A 16 -37.30 -12.36 -0.10
N ILE A 17 -36.17 -13.07 -0.40
CA ILE A 17 -36.26 -14.38 -1.11
C ILE A 17 -37.11 -15.36 -0.32
N TYR A 18 -36.98 -15.38 1.01
CA TYR A 18 -37.81 -16.23 1.88
C TYR A 18 -39.29 -15.88 1.82
N ALA A 19 -39.63 -14.59 1.93
CA ALA A 19 -40.99 -14.11 1.92
C ALA A 19 -41.75 -14.42 0.59
N PHE A 20 -41.03 -14.49 -0.52
CA PHE A 20 -41.57 -14.79 -1.83
C PHE A 20 -41.34 -16.25 -2.28
N HIS A 21 -41.05 -17.16 -1.34
CA HIS A 21 -40.84 -18.59 -1.62
C HIS A 21 -39.80 -18.87 -2.72
N GLY A 22 -38.68 -18.07 -2.72
CA GLY A 22 -37.63 -18.21 -3.72
C GLY A 22 -37.01 -19.61 -3.73
N SER A 23 -36.61 -20.07 -4.91
CA SER A 23 -35.95 -21.37 -5.04
C SER A 23 -34.58 -21.40 -4.35
N PHE A 24 -34.14 -22.60 -3.95
CA PHE A 24 -32.81 -22.83 -3.35
C PHE A 24 -31.67 -22.22 -4.19
N TRP A 25 -31.75 -22.28 -5.50
CA TRP A 25 -30.74 -21.73 -6.42
C TRP A 25 -30.60 -20.22 -6.34
N VAL A 26 -31.68 -19.50 -5.99
CA VAL A 26 -31.62 -18.04 -5.79
C VAL A 26 -30.81 -17.69 -4.53
N TYR A 27 -30.90 -18.46 -3.45
CA TYR A 27 -30.05 -18.30 -2.27
C TYR A 27 -28.58 -18.55 -2.60
N ILE A 28 -28.28 -19.60 -3.38
CA ILE A 28 -26.92 -19.90 -3.82
C ILE A 28 -26.35 -18.74 -4.66
N ALA A 29 -27.12 -18.24 -5.63
CA ALA A 29 -26.71 -17.10 -6.44
C ALA A 29 -26.45 -15.83 -5.59
N CYS A 30 -27.34 -15.55 -4.65
CA CYS A 30 -27.18 -14.42 -3.71
C CYS A 30 -25.93 -14.57 -2.84
N PHE A 31 -25.66 -15.75 -2.31
CA PHE A 31 -24.46 -16.05 -1.53
C PHE A 31 -23.19 -15.89 -2.36
N LEU A 32 -23.15 -16.40 -3.59
CA LEU A 32 -21.98 -16.28 -4.47
C LEU A 32 -21.72 -14.83 -4.85
N ALA A 33 -22.78 -14.07 -5.18
CA ALA A 33 -22.63 -12.63 -5.48
C ALA A 33 -22.10 -11.84 -4.28
N PHE A 34 -22.62 -12.11 -3.08
CA PHE A 34 -22.14 -11.49 -1.85
C PHE A 34 -20.69 -11.85 -1.56
N SER A 35 -20.31 -13.13 -1.70
CA SER A 35 -18.94 -13.60 -1.52
C SER A 35 -17.98 -12.96 -2.50
N ALA A 36 -18.36 -12.82 -3.77
CA ALA A 36 -17.55 -12.15 -4.79
C ALA A 36 -17.26 -10.69 -4.42
N VAL A 37 -18.24 -9.95 -3.88
CA VAL A 37 -18.04 -8.57 -3.43
C VAL A 37 -17.11 -8.50 -2.21
N ILE A 38 -17.21 -9.44 -1.26
CA ILE A 38 -16.29 -9.50 -0.12
C ILE A 38 -14.86 -9.76 -0.60
N VAL A 39 -14.67 -10.72 -1.50
CA VAL A 39 -13.36 -11.03 -2.09
C VAL A 39 -12.81 -9.81 -2.81
N TRP A 40 -13.59 -9.19 -3.69
CA TRP A 40 -13.16 -7.97 -4.38
C TRP A 40 -12.80 -6.84 -3.40
N GLY A 41 -13.65 -6.60 -2.38
CA GLY A 41 -13.38 -5.62 -1.33
C GLY A 41 -12.12 -5.90 -0.49
N SER A 42 -11.72 -7.18 -0.40
CA SER A 42 -10.49 -7.57 0.29
C SER A 42 -9.23 -7.30 -0.54
N PHE A 43 -9.27 -7.49 -1.85
CA PHE A 43 -8.12 -7.41 -2.75
C PHE A 43 -7.96 -6.06 -3.46
N ASP A 44 -8.96 -5.19 -3.42
CA ASP A 44 -8.86 -3.84 -3.97
C ASP A 44 -8.83 -2.79 -2.87
N ILE A 45 -7.62 -2.37 -2.52
CA ILE A 45 -7.36 -1.38 -1.47
C ILE A 45 -8.00 -0.01 -1.77
N GLN A 46 -8.27 0.31 -3.06
CA GLN A 46 -8.87 1.57 -3.47
C GLN A 46 -10.37 1.65 -3.11
N LEU A 47 -11.04 0.52 -3.00
CA LEU A 47 -12.46 0.47 -2.63
C LEU A 47 -12.72 0.97 -1.19
N GLY A 48 -11.72 0.85 -0.31
CA GLY A 48 -11.86 1.20 1.10
C GLY A 48 -12.97 0.40 1.80
N TYR A 49 -13.14 -0.87 1.44
CA TYR A 49 -14.25 -1.70 1.91
C TYR A 49 -14.13 -2.03 3.40
N PHE A 50 -12.99 -2.59 3.83
CA PHE A 50 -12.70 -2.89 5.24
C PHE A 50 -11.86 -1.80 5.91
N VAL A 51 -10.94 -1.18 5.16
CA VAL A 51 -9.99 -0.18 5.64
C VAL A 51 -10.03 1.02 4.70
N ASN A 52 -10.25 2.21 5.25
CA ASN A 52 -10.18 3.44 4.45
C ASN A 52 -8.70 3.83 4.26
N SER A 53 -8.10 3.35 3.18
CA SER A 53 -6.71 3.61 2.85
C SER A 53 -6.56 4.91 2.05
N ILE A 54 -5.47 5.65 2.30
CA ILE A 54 -5.10 6.82 1.51
C ILE A 54 -4.45 6.31 0.22
N THR A 55 -5.12 6.50 -0.92
CA THR A 55 -4.68 5.97 -2.22
C THR A 55 -4.19 7.07 -3.17
N HIS A 56 -4.45 8.34 -2.86
CA HIS A 56 -4.00 9.50 -3.61
C HIS A 56 -4.09 10.76 -2.75
N LYS A 57 -3.38 11.81 -3.16
CA LYS A 57 -3.50 13.17 -2.60
C LYS A 57 -4.49 13.98 -3.42
N ARG A 58 -5.42 14.66 -2.75
CA ARG A 58 -6.28 15.64 -3.43
C ARG A 58 -5.50 16.92 -3.66
N THR A 59 -5.14 17.22 -4.90
CA THR A 59 -4.31 18.38 -5.27
C THR A 59 -4.64 18.89 -6.66
N LYS A 60 -4.36 20.17 -6.90
CA LYS A 60 -4.43 20.79 -8.22
C LYS A 60 -3.06 20.89 -8.90
N THR A 61 -1.97 20.68 -8.16
CA THR A 61 -0.59 20.73 -8.64
C THR A 61 -0.18 19.42 -9.32
N ASN A 62 0.77 19.51 -10.26
CA ASN A 62 1.37 18.32 -10.87
C ASN A 62 2.37 17.71 -9.90
N GLU A 63 1.89 16.89 -8.99
CA GLU A 63 2.73 16.21 -8.00
C GLU A 63 2.30 14.74 -7.84
N VAL A 64 3.27 13.87 -7.55
CA VAL A 64 3.07 12.43 -7.36
C VAL A 64 3.93 11.91 -6.22
N ALA A 65 3.54 10.80 -5.62
CA ALA A 65 4.37 10.08 -4.66
C ALA A 65 4.95 8.81 -5.31
N LEU A 66 6.28 8.67 -5.23
CA LEU A 66 6.95 7.40 -5.50
C LEU A 66 6.99 6.61 -4.19
N THR A 67 6.49 5.38 -4.21
CA THR A 67 6.50 4.52 -3.03
C THR A 67 7.05 3.15 -3.39
N PHE A 68 7.92 2.63 -2.52
CA PHE A 68 8.59 1.34 -2.69
C PHE A 68 8.20 0.41 -1.55
N ASP A 69 7.82 -0.82 -1.87
CA ASP A 69 7.49 -1.87 -0.92
C ASP A 69 8.59 -2.94 -0.88
N ASP A 70 8.57 -3.78 0.16
CA ASP A 70 9.39 -4.99 0.35
C ASP A 70 10.88 -4.76 0.70
N GLY A 71 11.37 -3.52 0.67
CA GLY A 71 12.75 -3.20 1.07
C GLY A 71 12.98 -3.14 2.60
N PRO A 72 14.22 -2.79 3.00
CA PRO A 72 15.40 -2.62 2.14
C PRO A 72 15.93 -3.95 1.59
N THR A 73 16.51 -3.92 0.38
CA THR A 73 17.13 -5.08 -0.29
C THR A 73 18.56 -4.74 -0.74
N GLU A 74 19.26 -5.70 -1.34
CA GLU A 74 20.54 -5.46 -2.02
C GLU A 74 20.44 -4.46 -3.16
N PHE A 75 19.26 -4.26 -3.74
CA PHE A 75 19.03 -3.29 -4.81
C PHE A 75 18.75 -1.88 -4.28
N THR A 76 18.23 -1.73 -3.05
CA THR A 76 17.84 -0.43 -2.49
C THR A 76 18.94 0.65 -2.58
N PRO A 77 20.24 0.36 -2.36
CA PRO A 77 21.29 1.37 -2.48
C PRO A 77 21.33 2.08 -3.84
N GLN A 78 21.20 1.36 -4.94
CA GLN A 78 21.17 1.95 -6.29
C GLN A 78 19.91 2.80 -6.55
N PHE A 79 18.76 2.43 -5.95
CA PHE A 79 17.57 3.27 -6.00
C PHE A 79 17.79 4.59 -5.27
N LEU A 80 18.44 4.56 -4.11
CA LEU A 80 18.78 5.77 -3.35
C LEU A 80 19.73 6.67 -4.13
N ASP A 81 20.76 6.10 -4.78
CA ASP A 81 21.70 6.86 -5.63
C ASP A 81 20.94 7.58 -6.77
N LEU A 82 20.07 6.88 -7.45
CA LEU A 82 19.26 7.43 -8.55
C LEU A 82 18.30 8.52 -8.07
N LEU A 83 17.61 8.30 -6.95
CA LEU A 83 16.72 9.31 -6.34
C LEU A 83 17.49 10.57 -5.91
N LYS A 84 18.71 10.39 -5.38
CA LYS A 84 19.59 11.48 -5.00
C LYS A 84 20.08 12.30 -6.19
N GLU A 85 20.48 11.63 -7.27
CA GLU A 85 20.87 12.27 -8.53
C GLU A 85 19.78 13.17 -9.07
N HIS A 86 18.52 12.70 -9.04
CA HIS A 86 17.35 13.44 -9.49
C HIS A 86 16.76 14.39 -8.43
N GLN A 87 17.35 14.47 -7.22
CA GLN A 87 16.86 15.29 -6.10
C GLN A 87 15.41 14.96 -5.69
N VAL A 88 15.02 13.70 -5.79
CA VAL A 88 13.67 13.20 -5.51
C VAL A 88 13.63 12.51 -4.15
N LYS A 89 12.60 12.81 -3.36
CA LYS A 89 12.28 12.06 -2.13
C LYS A 89 11.11 11.12 -2.37
N ALA A 90 11.19 9.95 -1.75
CA ALA A 90 10.22 8.87 -1.87
C ALA A 90 9.76 8.35 -0.51
N THR A 91 8.81 7.42 -0.50
CA THR A 91 8.39 6.72 0.71
C THR A 91 8.67 5.23 0.55
N PHE A 92 9.35 4.63 1.53
CA PHE A 92 9.69 3.21 1.56
C PHE A 92 8.86 2.50 2.63
N PHE A 93 8.06 1.51 2.25
CA PHE A 93 7.36 0.63 3.18
C PHE A 93 8.22 -0.60 3.43
N CYS A 94 8.90 -0.59 4.59
CA CYS A 94 9.95 -1.55 4.89
C CYS A 94 9.43 -2.75 5.68
N ILE A 95 9.92 -3.93 5.33
CA ILE A 95 9.68 -5.19 6.05
C ILE A 95 10.65 -5.28 7.21
N GLY A 96 10.17 -5.59 8.43
CA GLY A 96 11.03 -5.68 9.62
C GLY A 96 12.20 -6.65 9.46
N LYS A 97 11.98 -7.84 8.91
CA LYS A 97 13.07 -8.81 8.60
C LYS A 97 14.10 -8.26 7.63
N GLN A 98 13.70 -7.43 6.68
CA GLN A 98 14.64 -6.82 5.73
C GLN A 98 15.44 -5.70 6.40
N ILE A 99 14.84 -4.96 7.33
CA ILE A 99 15.57 -3.97 8.14
C ILE A 99 16.64 -4.67 9.00
N GLU A 100 16.32 -5.83 9.62
CA GLU A 100 17.31 -6.64 10.36
C GLU A 100 18.46 -7.10 9.46
N LYS A 101 18.17 -7.44 8.20
CA LYS A 101 19.18 -7.93 7.24
C LYS A 101 20.03 -6.80 6.66
N PHE A 102 19.45 -5.62 6.45
CA PHE A 102 20.09 -4.47 5.80
C PHE A 102 19.97 -3.17 6.65
N PRO A 103 20.45 -3.18 7.90
CA PRO A 103 20.25 -2.05 8.81
C PRO A 103 20.93 -0.77 8.33
N GLU A 104 22.10 -0.86 7.71
CA GLU A 104 22.82 0.30 7.17
C GLU A 104 22.06 0.95 6.00
N THR A 105 21.45 0.13 5.13
CA THR A 105 20.61 0.64 4.04
C THR A 105 19.37 1.33 4.58
N PHE A 106 18.74 0.77 5.63
CA PHE A 106 17.60 1.42 6.29
C PHE A 106 17.99 2.76 6.90
N GLN A 107 19.15 2.84 7.59
CA GLN A 107 19.67 4.11 8.11
C GLN A 107 19.92 5.12 6.99
N ARG A 108 20.44 4.66 5.85
CA ARG A 108 20.66 5.49 4.67
C ARG A 108 19.34 6.06 4.10
N ILE A 109 18.27 5.27 4.03
CA ILE A 109 16.94 5.76 3.62
C ILE A 109 16.52 6.97 4.47
N ILE A 110 16.71 6.88 5.80
CA ILE A 110 16.36 7.94 6.73
C ILE A 110 17.29 9.14 6.58
N ALA A 111 18.61 8.91 6.55
CA ALA A 111 19.63 9.96 6.48
C ALA A 111 19.50 10.79 5.20
N GLU A 112 19.08 10.18 4.08
CA GLU A 112 18.84 10.89 2.83
C GLU A 112 17.48 11.59 2.78
N GLY A 113 16.69 11.57 3.88
CA GLY A 113 15.45 12.33 4.04
C GLY A 113 14.26 11.72 3.30
N HIS A 114 14.27 10.41 3.06
CA HIS A 114 13.10 9.68 2.59
C HIS A 114 12.17 9.37 3.78
N THR A 115 10.89 9.18 3.50
CA THR A 115 9.91 8.73 4.50
C THR A 115 9.90 7.21 4.57
N VAL A 116 9.76 6.66 5.78
CA VAL A 116 9.57 5.21 5.97
C VAL A 116 8.19 4.91 6.51
N GLY A 117 7.63 3.78 6.10
CA GLY A 117 6.37 3.21 6.57
C GLY A 117 6.54 1.73 6.92
N ASN A 118 5.64 1.23 7.74
CA ASN A 118 5.63 -0.16 8.20
C ASN A 118 4.98 -1.07 7.16
N HIS A 119 5.64 -2.19 6.81
CA HIS A 119 5.15 -3.22 5.89
C HIS A 119 5.08 -4.60 6.54
N THR A 120 4.76 -4.66 7.85
CA THR A 120 4.82 -5.84 8.73
C THR A 120 6.24 -6.33 9.01
N PHE A 121 6.39 -7.20 10.01
CA PHE A 121 7.69 -7.77 10.33
C PHE A 121 8.12 -8.85 9.34
N SER A 122 7.22 -9.80 9.02
CA SER A 122 7.57 -10.99 8.24
C SER A 122 7.14 -10.95 6.77
N HIS A 123 6.15 -10.15 6.41
CA HIS A 123 5.51 -10.13 5.10
C HIS A 123 5.13 -11.55 4.62
N SER A 124 4.57 -12.35 5.51
CA SER A 124 4.26 -13.75 5.23
C SER A 124 3.11 -13.89 4.23
N ASN A 125 3.16 -14.91 3.36
CA ASN A 125 2.10 -15.21 2.38
C ASN A 125 0.72 -15.45 3.02
N ASN A 126 0.67 -15.83 4.29
CA ASN A 126 -0.57 -16.05 5.04
C ASN A 126 -1.01 -14.81 5.84
N THR A 127 -0.39 -13.65 5.66
CA THR A 127 -0.69 -12.40 6.38
C THR A 127 -2.18 -12.05 6.35
N GLY A 128 -2.86 -12.27 5.22
CA GLY A 128 -4.30 -12.04 5.07
C GLY A 128 -5.18 -12.94 5.94
N PHE A 129 -4.67 -14.05 6.48
CA PHE A 129 -5.41 -15.00 7.32
C PHE A 129 -5.07 -14.89 8.81
N LEU A 130 -4.18 -14.00 9.20
CA LEU A 130 -3.80 -13.82 10.60
C LEU A 130 -4.97 -13.29 11.44
N SER A 131 -5.03 -13.70 12.69
CA SER A 131 -5.93 -13.07 13.66
C SER A 131 -5.53 -11.60 13.89
N ALA A 132 -6.47 -10.81 14.40
CA ALA A 132 -6.20 -9.41 14.70
C ALA A 132 -5.03 -9.23 15.69
N SER A 133 -4.87 -10.14 16.67
CA SER A 133 -3.75 -10.11 17.63
C SER A 133 -2.42 -10.36 16.93
N LYS A 134 -2.32 -11.45 16.15
CA LYS A 134 -1.09 -11.76 15.40
C LYS A 134 -0.71 -10.68 14.39
N MET A 135 -1.70 -10.06 13.75
CA MET A 135 -1.44 -8.94 12.85
C MET A 135 -0.96 -7.70 13.63
N THR A 136 -1.49 -7.46 14.84
CA THR A 136 -1.00 -6.40 15.73
C THR A 136 0.48 -6.64 16.08
N GLU A 137 0.84 -7.87 16.49
CA GLU A 137 2.21 -8.27 16.79
C GLU A 137 3.18 -8.07 15.60
N GLU A 138 2.73 -8.40 14.38
CA GLU A 138 3.50 -8.18 13.15
C GLU A 138 3.82 -6.69 12.91
N ILE A 139 2.84 -5.82 13.17
CA ILE A 139 3.02 -4.36 13.02
C ILE A 139 3.92 -3.81 14.12
N GLU A 140 3.65 -4.14 15.39
CA GLU A 140 4.41 -3.66 16.54
C GLU A 140 5.87 -4.11 16.48
N LYS A 141 6.11 -5.39 16.14
CA LYS A 141 7.46 -5.92 15.98
C LYS A 141 8.24 -5.19 14.87
N CYS A 142 7.60 -4.84 13.77
CA CYS A 142 8.25 -4.05 12.72
C CYS A 142 8.59 -2.64 13.22
N ASP A 143 7.70 -1.99 13.98
CA ASP A 143 7.96 -0.69 14.60
C ASP A 143 9.15 -0.73 15.56
N ASP A 144 9.23 -1.80 16.39
CA ASP A 144 10.35 -2.01 17.33
C ASP A 144 11.69 -2.15 16.60
N ILE A 145 11.71 -2.87 15.48
CA ILE A 145 12.92 -3.01 14.66
C ILE A 145 13.30 -1.68 14.01
N MET A 146 12.33 -0.93 13.47
CA MET A 146 12.57 0.41 12.95
C MET A 146 13.18 1.34 13.99
N ALA A 147 12.62 1.36 15.20
CA ALA A 147 13.10 2.21 16.30
C ALA A 147 14.50 1.82 16.80
N LYS A 148 14.86 0.53 16.72
CA LYS A 148 16.21 0.04 17.05
C LYS A 148 17.23 0.38 15.96
N ALA A 149 16.82 0.33 14.69
CA ALA A 149 17.70 0.55 13.55
C ALA A 149 17.94 2.04 13.26
N GLY A 150 17.06 2.94 13.68
CA GLY A 150 17.21 4.39 13.46
C GLY A 150 16.23 5.24 14.29
N PRO A 151 16.45 6.56 14.38
CA PRO A 151 15.62 7.47 15.18
C PRO A 151 14.32 7.78 14.42
N VAL A 152 13.47 6.78 14.18
CA VAL A 152 12.25 6.93 13.38
C VAL A 152 11.04 6.35 14.09
N GLN A 153 9.94 7.11 14.06
CA GLN A 153 8.60 6.65 14.39
C GLN A 153 7.66 6.98 13.23
N THR A 154 6.85 6.02 12.83
CA THR A 154 5.93 6.20 11.71
C THR A 154 4.52 5.73 12.07
N ASP A 155 3.52 6.51 11.68
CA ASP A 155 2.11 6.11 11.71
C ASP A 155 1.64 5.54 10.36
N LEU A 156 2.54 5.50 9.36
CA LEU A 156 2.25 4.96 8.03
C LEU A 156 2.38 3.44 8.02
N TYR A 157 1.38 2.79 7.48
CA TYR A 157 1.35 1.35 7.31
C TYR A 157 0.78 1.00 5.93
N ARG A 158 1.40 0.04 5.26
CA ARG A 158 0.84 -0.54 4.03
C ARG A 158 0.61 -2.03 4.24
N PRO A 159 -0.64 -2.52 4.07
CA PRO A 159 -0.92 -3.94 4.22
C PRO A 159 -0.24 -4.73 3.11
N PRO A 160 0.44 -5.86 3.42
CA PRO A 160 1.00 -6.77 2.44
C PRO A 160 0.01 -7.14 1.34
N PHE A 161 0.48 -7.19 0.09
CA PHE A 161 -0.34 -7.49 -1.10
C PHE A 161 -1.49 -6.49 -1.36
N GLY A 162 -1.65 -5.44 -0.55
CA GLY A 162 -2.82 -4.57 -0.55
C GLY A 162 -4.09 -5.21 0.01
N VAL A 163 -3.96 -6.37 0.63
CA VAL A 163 -5.10 -7.12 1.20
C VAL A 163 -5.62 -6.44 2.45
N THR A 164 -6.93 -6.27 2.52
CA THR A 164 -7.62 -5.74 3.70
C THR A 164 -8.76 -6.66 4.12
N ASN A 165 -8.95 -6.80 5.43
CA ASN A 165 -10.05 -7.56 6.02
C ASN A 165 -10.38 -7.04 7.43
N PRO A 166 -11.42 -7.56 8.12
CA PRO A 166 -11.78 -7.10 9.46
C PRO A 166 -10.67 -7.24 10.51
N ASN A 167 -9.81 -8.28 10.41
CA ASN A 167 -8.70 -8.48 11.36
C ASN A 167 -7.60 -7.44 11.16
N ILE A 168 -7.23 -7.18 9.89
CA ILE A 168 -6.28 -6.12 9.54
C ILE A 168 -6.82 -4.75 9.96
N ALA A 169 -8.12 -4.47 9.75
CA ALA A 169 -8.74 -3.23 10.20
C ALA A 169 -8.66 -3.04 11.72
N LYS A 170 -8.87 -4.12 12.50
CA LYS A 170 -8.72 -4.11 13.96
C LYS A 170 -7.27 -3.85 14.39
N ALA A 171 -6.30 -4.49 13.74
CA ALA A 171 -4.87 -4.31 14.02
C ALA A 171 -4.42 -2.86 13.74
N ILE A 172 -4.77 -2.31 12.58
CA ILE A 172 -4.51 -0.91 12.22
C ILE A 172 -5.06 0.07 13.28
N LYS A 173 -6.29 -0.19 13.77
CA LYS A 173 -6.89 0.63 14.83
C LYS A 173 -6.13 0.52 16.15
N ARG A 174 -5.72 -0.68 16.56
CA ARG A 174 -4.98 -0.93 17.81
C ARG A 174 -3.60 -0.28 17.81
N THR A 175 -2.92 -0.30 16.67
CA THR A 175 -1.58 0.27 16.50
C THR A 175 -1.58 1.74 16.07
N HIS A 176 -2.77 2.38 16.01
CA HIS A 176 -2.93 3.77 15.58
C HIS A 176 -2.30 4.11 14.23
N LYS A 177 -2.19 3.12 13.34
CA LYS A 177 -1.64 3.28 12.00
C LYS A 177 -2.62 3.90 11.02
N LYS A 178 -2.08 4.58 10.01
CA LYS A 178 -2.78 5.08 8.84
C LYS A 178 -2.47 4.17 7.66
N SER A 179 -3.49 3.54 7.10
CA SER A 179 -3.33 2.67 5.94
C SER A 179 -3.07 3.48 4.68
N ILE A 180 -2.00 3.14 3.99
CA ILE A 180 -1.58 3.76 2.73
C ILE A 180 -1.71 2.73 1.60
N GLY A 181 -2.51 3.06 0.60
CA GLY A 181 -2.62 2.31 -0.63
C GLY A 181 -1.94 3.04 -1.79
N TRP A 182 -2.45 2.81 -2.98
CA TRP A 182 -1.99 3.40 -4.23
C TRP A 182 -3.16 3.54 -5.21
N ASN A 183 -3.04 4.39 -6.19
CA ASN A 183 -3.95 4.44 -7.34
C ASN A 183 -3.23 4.12 -8.67
N VAL A 184 -1.89 4.03 -8.66
CA VAL A 184 -1.09 3.54 -9.78
C VAL A 184 -0.27 2.34 -9.33
N ARG A 185 -0.63 1.15 -9.81
CA ARG A 185 0.09 -0.11 -9.54
C ARG A 185 0.95 -0.47 -10.74
N SER A 186 2.26 -0.50 -10.55
CA SER A 186 3.24 -0.84 -11.61
C SER A 186 3.10 -2.26 -12.13
N LEU A 187 2.85 -3.24 -11.25
CA LEU A 187 2.98 -4.69 -11.46
C LEU A 187 4.42 -5.10 -11.83
N ASP A 188 5.41 -4.38 -11.34
CA ASP A 188 6.83 -4.62 -11.59
C ASP A 188 7.34 -5.96 -11.05
N THR A 189 6.67 -6.54 -10.04
CA THR A 189 6.96 -7.90 -9.55
C THR A 189 6.32 -9.01 -10.39
N VAL A 190 5.45 -8.68 -11.36
CA VAL A 190 4.67 -9.64 -12.15
C VAL A 190 4.99 -9.56 -13.63
N ILE A 191 5.21 -8.35 -14.15
CA ILE A 191 5.50 -8.09 -15.57
C ILE A 191 7.02 -8.05 -15.74
N ASP A 192 7.54 -8.79 -16.72
CA ASP A 192 8.99 -8.80 -17.03
C ASP A 192 9.41 -7.70 -18.00
N ASP A 193 8.51 -7.25 -18.85
CA ASP A 193 8.78 -6.22 -19.87
C ASP A 193 8.75 -4.81 -19.24
N GLU A 194 9.93 -4.18 -19.12
CA GLU A 194 10.12 -2.83 -18.58
C GLU A 194 9.27 -1.79 -19.31
N LYS A 195 9.15 -1.87 -20.64
CA LYS A 195 8.36 -0.93 -21.43
C LYS A 195 6.87 -1.04 -21.11
N LYS A 196 6.38 -2.24 -20.83
CA LYS A 196 4.99 -2.44 -20.41
C LYS A 196 4.74 -1.88 -19.01
N ILE A 197 5.68 -2.07 -18.07
CA ILE A 197 5.61 -1.51 -16.72
C ILE A 197 5.59 0.02 -16.81
N TYR A 198 6.55 0.61 -17.51
CA TYR A 198 6.64 2.06 -17.72
C TYR A 198 5.35 2.64 -18.33
N LYS A 199 4.86 2.05 -19.43
CA LYS A 199 3.63 2.48 -20.09
C LYS A 199 2.41 2.37 -19.16
N ARG A 200 2.36 1.33 -18.34
CA ARG A 200 1.29 1.15 -17.35
C ARG A 200 1.27 2.27 -16.31
N ILE A 201 2.44 2.61 -15.78
CA ILE A 201 2.59 3.68 -14.79
C ILE A 201 2.19 5.02 -15.44
N THR A 202 2.83 5.39 -16.55
CA THR A 202 2.64 6.70 -17.20
C THR A 202 1.21 6.92 -17.69
N LYS A 203 0.53 5.86 -18.18
CA LYS A 203 -0.88 5.93 -18.59
C LYS A 203 -1.84 6.11 -17.39
N GLY A 204 -1.49 5.54 -16.22
CA GLY A 204 -2.31 5.63 -15.01
C GLY A 204 -2.10 6.92 -14.21
N LEU A 205 -1.09 7.70 -14.54
CA LEU A 205 -0.65 8.85 -13.76
C LEU A 205 -1.67 10.00 -13.79
N LYS A 206 -1.95 10.53 -12.60
CA LYS A 206 -2.79 11.72 -12.38
C LYS A 206 -2.15 12.59 -11.32
N LYS A 207 -2.60 13.84 -11.20
CA LYS A 207 -2.21 14.73 -10.09
C LYS A 207 -2.53 14.08 -8.75
N GLY A 208 -1.55 14.07 -7.86
CA GLY A 208 -1.67 13.45 -6.54
C GLY A 208 -1.59 11.93 -6.52
N SER A 209 -1.19 11.28 -7.62
CA SER A 209 -1.04 9.81 -7.65
C SER A 209 -0.02 9.32 -6.64
N ILE A 210 -0.34 8.20 -6.00
CA ILE A 210 0.59 7.37 -5.24
C ILE A 210 0.91 6.16 -6.12
N ILE A 211 2.19 6.03 -6.49
CA ILE A 211 2.70 4.99 -7.38
C ILE A 211 3.31 3.88 -6.53
N LEU A 212 2.85 2.64 -6.70
CA LEU A 212 3.44 1.46 -6.09
C LEU A 212 4.51 0.88 -7.00
N LEU A 213 5.71 0.75 -6.45
CA LEU A 213 6.90 0.09 -7.01
C LEU A 213 7.50 -0.82 -5.92
N HIS A 214 8.51 -1.61 -6.27
CA HIS A 214 9.29 -2.44 -5.36
C HIS A 214 10.79 -2.23 -5.64
N ASP A 215 11.60 -2.01 -4.60
CA ASP A 215 13.05 -1.85 -4.71
C ASP A 215 13.79 -3.20 -4.61
N THR A 216 13.28 -4.19 -5.36
CA THR A 216 13.68 -5.61 -5.26
C THR A 216 14.32 -6.17 -6.52
N SER A 217 14.49 -5.36 -7.58
CA SER A 217 15.04 -5.84 -8.85
C SER A 217 15.67 -4.75 -9.71
N GLU A 218 16.64 -5.13 -10.52
CA GLU A 218 17.29 -4.26 -11.52
C GLU A 218 16.28 -3.77 -12.59
N LYS A 219 15.34 -4.60 -12.97
CA LYS A 219 14.24 -4.24 -13.86
C LYS A 219 13.47 -3.02 -13.38
N THR A 220 13.08 -2.99 -12.09
CA THR A 220 12.36 -1.85 -11.51
C THR A 220 13.27 -0.61 -11.42
N TYR A 221 14.58 -0.80 -11.22
CA TYR A 221 15.55 0.29 -11.26
C TYR A 221 15.56 0.99 -12.64
N HIS A 222 15.64 0.24 -13.73
CA HIS A 222 15.58 0.79 -15.10
C HIS A 222 14.26 1.54 -15.36
N VAL A 223 13.15 0.93 -14.95
CA VAL A 223 11.82 1.58 -15.04
C VAL A 223 11.76 2.88 -14.24
N LEU A 224 12.36 2.93 -13.05
CA LEU A 224 12.44 4.14 -12.23
C LEU A 224 13.25 5.23 -12.93
N ALA A 225 14.39 4.89 -13.54
CA ALA A 225 15.23 5.85 -14.26
C ALA A 225 14.43 6.55 -15.39
N ASP A 226 13.76 5.76 -16.22
CA ASP A 226 12.91 6.30 -17.29
C ASP A 226 11.74 7.12 -16.73
N LEU A 227 11.13 6.67 -15.63
CA LEU A 227 10.03 7.38 -14.98
C LEU A 227 10.45 8.73 -14.42
N LEU A 228 11.63 8.84 -13.82
CA LEU A 228 12.16 10.11 -13.30
C LEU A 228 12.40 11.13 -14.42
N LEU A 229 12.93 10.69 -15.55
CA LEU A 229 13.08 11.55 -16.75
C LEU A 229 11.72 12.01 -17.25
N PHE A 230 10.73 11.12 -17.34
CA PHE A 230 9.37 11.46 -17.72
C PHE A 230 8.72 12.47 -16.77
N LEU A 231 8.84 12.27 -15.46
CA LEU A 231 8.27 13.18 -14.46
C LEU A 231 8.88 14.59 -14.60
N LYS A 232 10.19 14.66 -14.83
CA LYS A 232 10.90 15.93 -15.08
C LYS A 232 10.40 16.62 -16.36
N ASP A 233 10.30 15.89 -17.49
CA ASP A 233 9.79 16.41 -18.77
C ASP A 233 8.36 16.95 -18.62
N LYS A 234 7.49 16.22 -17.93
CA LYS A 234 6.08 16.59 -17.68
C LYS A 234 5.90 17.58 -16.53
N LYS A 235 6.98 18.08 -15.95
CA LYS A 235 6.98 19.04 -14.82
C LYS A 235 6.16 18.54 -13.62
N TYR A 236 6.28 17.26 -13.30
CA TYR A 236 5.78 16.72 -12.04
C TYR A 236 6.82 16.93 -10.94
N SER A 237 6.38 17.42 -9.81
CA SER A 237 7.14 17.35 -8.54
C SER A 237 6.79 16.07 -7.80
N THR A 238 7.64 15.68 -6.84
CA THR A 238 7.37 14.54 -5.97
C THR A 238 7.06 15.01 -4.55
N PHE A 239 6.24 14.22 -3.85
CA PHE A 239 5.98 14.39 -2.42
C PHE A 239 6.11 13.06 -1.70
N THR A 240 6.41 13.09 -0.40
CA THR A 240 6.37 11.93 0.48
C THR A 240 5.00 11.77 1.13
N VAL A 241 4.56 10.53 1.33
CA VAL A 241 3.18 10.23 1.76
C VAL A 241 2.82 10.83 3.12
N ASP A 242 3.80 10.99 4.03
CA ASP A 242 3.60 11.63 5.34
C ASP A 242 3.10 13.07 5.23
N SER A 243 3.44 13.79 4.15
CA SER A 243 2.93 15.15 3.91
C SER A 243 1.41 15.22 3.81
N ILE A 244 0.74 14.14 3.33
CA ILE A 244 -0.72 14.05 3.28
C ILE A 244 -1.30 13.91 4.69
N THR A 245 -0.60 13.20 5.55
CA THR A 245 -1.10 12.87 6.90
C THR A 245 -0.83 13.98 7.91
N LYS A 246 0.21 14.79 7.67
CA LYS A 246 0.57 15.94 8.51
C LYS A 246 -0.35 17.15 8.27
N SER A 247 -0.78 17.40 7.03
CA SER A 247 -1.67 18.52 6.72
C SER A 247 -3.06 18.42 7.38
N LYS A 248 -3.54 17.20 7.65
CA LYS A 248 -4.83 16.99 8.33
C LYS A 248 -4.82 17.21 9.86
N LYS A 249 -3.66 17.49 10.47
CA LYS A 249 -3.57 17.81 11.90
C LYS A 249 -3.68 19.31 12.19
N ASN A 250 -3.62 20.15 11.15
CA ASN A 250 -3.61 21.61 11.26
C ASN A 250 -4.92 22.27 10.78
N ASP A 251 -5.92 21.47 10.38
CA ASP A 251 -7.29 21.88 10.10
C ASP A 251 -8.24 21.35 11.20
#